data_698cb1b140270231fe2b98213187a1ff
#
_entry.id   698cb1b140270231fe2b98213187a1ff
#
_cell.length_a   1.000
_cell.length_b   1.000
_cell.length_c   1.000
_cell.angle_alpha   90.00
_cell.angle_beta   90.00
_cell.angle_gamma   90.00
#
_symmetry.space_group_name_H-M   'P 1'
#
loop_
_entity.id
_entity.type
_entity.pdbx_description
1 polymer ?
#
loop_
_entity_poly.entity_id
_entity_poly.type
_entity_poly.pdbx_seq_one_letter_code
_entity_poly.pdbx_strand_id
1 'polypeptide(L)'
;MIHPARILTLGVDRPLRQVADFLAEPRNFPRWASGLASGLTPRADSSLGAEDGSEWLAATPQGPLLIRFSPANPYGVADHWVQLANGSIIYVPLRVVANGDGCEVSLTLFRQPDMDEARFAADGDWVMRDLQALRRLLEGDQSA
;
A
#
# COMPACT_ATOMS: atom_id res chain seq x y z
N MET A 1 15.71 16.32 10.31
CA MET A 1 15.08 15.45 11.33
C MET A 1 14.51 14.22 10.63
N ILE A 2 14.72 13.04 11.23
CA ILE A 2 14.10 11.84 10.72
C ILE A 2 12.98 11.39 11.66
N HIS A 3 11.94 10.82 11.08
CA HIS A 3 10.84 10.26 11.85
C HIS A 3 11.15 8.82 12.26
N PRO A 4 10.67 8.38 13.42
CA PRO A 4 10.72 6.96 13.73
C PRO A 4 10.04 6.15 12.62
N ALA A 5 10.63 5.02 12.28
CA ALA A 5 10.11 4.17 11.20
C ALA A 5 10.10 2.72 11.64
N ARG A 6 9.15 1.96 11.11
CA ARG A 6 9.07 0.52 11.29
C ARG A 6 8.91 -0.12 9.92
N ILE A 7 9.73 -1.11 9.63
CA ILE A 7 9.64 -1.87 8.39
C ILE A 7 8.93 -3.17 8.69
N LEU A 8 7.79 -3.38 8.04
CA LEU A 8 7.04 -4.62 8.16
C LEU A 8 7.27 -5.41 6.88
N THR A 9 7.64 -6.66 7.02
CA THR A 9 7.98 -7.50 5.87
C THR A 9 7.40 -8.88 6.03
N LEU A 10 7.12 -9.52 4.90
CA LEU A 10 6.45 -10.81 4.88
C LEU A 10 6.76 -11.50 3.56
N GLY A 11 7.10 -12.80 3.63
CA GLY A 11 7.31 -13.61 2.44
C GLY A 11 6.00 -14.01 1.80
N VAL A 12 5.97 -14.04 0.47
CA VAL A 12 4.84 -14.52 -0.32
C VAL A 12 5.37 -15.57 -1.29
N ASP A 13 4.78 -16.76 -1.24
CA ASP A 13 5.21 -17.90 -2.07
C ASP A 13 4.57 -17.84 -3.46
N ARG A 14 4.86 -16.76 -4.15
CA ARG A 14 4.46 -16.52 -5.54
C ARG A 14 5.57 -15.74 -6.24
N PRO A 15 5.70 -15.88 -7.55
CA PRO A 15 6.75 -15.16 -8.29
C PRO A 15 6.65 -13.65 -8.13
N LEU A 16 7.82 -13.01 -8.10
CA LEU A 16 7.92 -11.55 -7.98
C LEU A 16 6.98 -10.83 -8.97
N ARG A 17 6.96 -11.26 -10.23
CA ARG A 17 6.16 -10.56 -11.24
C ARG A 17 4.67 -10.61 -10.93
N GLN A 18 4.18 -11.75 -10.45
CA GLN A 18 2.78 -11.89 -10.08
C GLN A 18 2.41 -10.94 -8.94
N VAL A 19 3.24 -10.88 -7.91
CA VAL A 19 2.97 -10.05 -6.74
C VAL A 19 3.11 -8.57 -7.09
N ALA A 20 4.15 -8.20 -7.83
CA ALA A 20 4.37 -6.82 -8.24
C ALA A 20 3.23 -6.31 -9.14
N ASP A 21 2.77 -7.13 -10.08
CA ASP A 21 1.67 -6.75 -10.97
C ASP A 21 0.36 -6.59 -10.19
N PHE A 22 0.12 -7.45 -9.21
CA PHE A 22 -1.06 -7.33 -8.36
C PHE A 22 -1.04 -6.02 -7.58
N LEU A 23 0.10 -5.67 -7.00
CA LEU A 23 0.25 -4.45 -6.22
C LEU A 23 0.25 -3.19 -7.08
N ALA A 24 0.62 -3.30 -8.35
CA ALA A 24 0.64 -2.16 -9.27
C ALA A 24 -0.77 -1.75 -9.73
N GLU A 25 -1.77 -2.61 -9.54
CA GLU A 25 -3.14 -2.29 -9.93
C GLU A 25 -3.88 -1.67 -8.74
N PRO A 26 -4.20 -0.36 -8.79
CA PRO A 26 -4.86 0.31 -7.66
C PRO A 26 -6.20 -0.32 -7.25
N ARG A 27 -6.94 -0.91 -8.20
CA ARG A 27 -8.22 -1.55 -7.88
C ARG A 27 -8.08 -2.76 -6.98
N ASN A 28 -6.89 -3.34 -6.90
CA ASN A 28 -6.63 -4.44 -5.97
C ASN A 28 -6.39 -3.96 -4.54
N PHE A 29 -6.05 -2.69 -4.36
CA PHE A 29 -5.66 -2.16 -3.06
C PHE A 29 -6.72 -2.39 -1.97
N PRO A 30 -8.01 -2.08 -2.18
CA PRO A 30 -9.03 -2.30 -1.16
C PRO A 30 -9.25 -3.77 -0.80
N ARG A 31 -8.77 -4.69 -1.63
CA ARG A 31 -8.95 -6.13 -1.38
C ARG A 31 -8.08 -6.61 -0.21
N TRP A 32 -7.00 -5.91 0.08
CA TRP A 32 -6.10 -6.28 1.17
C TRP A 32 -5.86 -5.14 2.18
N ALA A 33 -5.98 -3.88 1.78
CA ALA A 33 -5.81 -2.73 2.66
C ALA A 33 -7.14 -2.41 3.34
N SER A 34 -7.39 -3.03 4.49
CA SER A 34 -8.70 -3.04 5.13
C SER A 34 -9.20 -1.67 5.58
N GLY A 35 -8.30 -0.72 5.81
CA GLY A 35 -8.68 0.65 6.17
C GLY A 35 -9.38 1.42 5.06
N LEU A 36 -9.35 0.89 3.83
CA LEU A 36 -9.90 1.54 2.64
C LEU A 36 -10.97 0.65 1.98
N ALA A 37 -11.74 -0.05 2.80
CA ALA A 37 -12.68 -1.07 2.34
C ALA A 37 -13.78 -0.56 1.42
N SER A 38 -13.99 0.77 1.37
CA SER A 38 -15.05 1.37 0.53
C SER A 38 -14.72 1.40 -0.96
N GLY A 39 -13.53 0.94 -1.33
CA GLY A 39 -13.12 0.92 -2.73
C GLY A 39 -12.45 2.21 -3.17
N LEU A 40 -11.98 2.19 -4.41
CA LEU A 40 -11.28 3.30 -5.03
C LEU A 40 -11.96 3.67 -6.34
N THR A 41 -12.01 4.98 -6.63
CA THR A 41 -12.43 5.49 -7.94
C THR A 41 -11.33 6.36 -8.52
N PRO A 42 -11.06 6.26 -9.84
CA PRO A 42 -10.08 7.13 -10.46
C PRO A 42 -10.46 8.60 -10.30
N ARG A 43 -9.48 9.47 -10.07
CA ARG A 43 -9.73 10.90 -10.02
C ARG A 43 -9.88 11.43 -11.44
N ALA A 44 -11.08 11.93 -11.76
CA ALA A 44 -11.43 12.32 -13.13
C ALA A 44 -10.64 13.53 -13.64
N ASP A 45 -10.24 14.44 -12.74
CA ASP A 45 -9.54 15.68 -13.09
C ASP A 45 -8.04 15.61 -12.81
N SER A 46 -7.48 14.42 -12.72
CA SER A 46 -6.04 14.24 -12.50
C SER A 46 -5.25 14.81 -13.68
N SER A 47 -4.20 15.56 -13.35
CA SER A 47 -3.26 16.10 -14.34
C SER A 47 -2.00 15.26 -14.49
N LEU A 48 -1.92 14.12 -13.78
CA LEU A 48 -0.73 13.26 -13.85
C LEU A 48 -0.67 12.53 -15.19
N GLY A 49 0.53 12.50 -15.78
CA GLY A 49 0.79 11.59 -16.89
C GLY A 49 0.98 10.16 -16.37
N ALA A 50 0.86 9.19 -17.27
CA ALA A 50 0.98 7.78 -16.89
C ALA A 50 2.35 7.46 -16.27
N GLU A 51 3.40 8.16 -16.68
CA GLU A 51 4.76 7.99 -16.14
C GLU A 51 4.92 8.51 -14.71
N ASP A 52 3.99 9.33 -14.23
CA ASP A 52 4.02 9.91 -12.88
C ASP A 52 3.17 9.13 -11.89
N GLY A 53 2.44 8.12 -12.36
CA GLY A 53 1.55 7.32 -11.55
C GLY A 53 0.09 7.65 -11.80
N SER A 54 -0.76 7.36 -10.81
CA SER A 54 -2.20 7.57 -10.93
C SER A 54 -2.79 8.06 -9.62
N GLU A 55 -3.84 8.86 -9.72
CA GLU A 55 -4.55 9.40 -8.56
C GLU A 55 -5.94 8.79 -8.45
N TRP A 56 -6.30 8.43 -7.23
CA TRP A 56 -7.54 7.74 -6.90
C TRP A 56 -8.17 8.35 -5.66
N LEU A 57 -9.49 8.27 -5.58
CA LEU A 57 -10.23 8.72 -4.41
C LEU A 57 -10.76 7.52 -3.64
N ALA A 58 -10.55 7.53 -2.33
CA ALA A 58 -11.07 6.53 -1.41
C ALA A 58 -12.08 7.18 -0.49
N ALA A 59 -13.28 6.60 -0.40
CA ALA A 59 -14.29 7.07 0.54
C ALA A 59 -14.00 6.49 1.94
N THR A 60 -13.99 7.35 2.94
CA THR A 60 -13.83 6.93 4.34
C THR A 60 -14.86 7.64 5.22
N PRO A 61 -15.13 7.12 6.45
CA PRO A 61 -16.03 7.80 7.36
C PRO A 61 -15.63 9.23 7.70
N GLN A 62 -14.33 9.55 7.60
CA GLN A 62 -13.81 10.89 7.87
C GLN A 62 -13.76 11.77 6.62
N GLY A 63 -14.31 11.31 5.50
CA GLY A 63 -14.28 12.01 4.24
C GLY A 63 -13.36 11.35 3.22
N PRO A 64 -13.31 11.89 2.00
CA PRO A 64 -12.50 11.28 0.95
C PRO A 64 -11.01 11.45 1.20
N LEU A 65 -10.23 10.42 0.85
CA LEU A 65 -8.77 10.49 0.80
C LEU A 65 -8.34 10.47 -0.66
N LEU A 66 -7.29 11.22 -0.97
CA LEU A 66 -6.64 11.15 -2.28
C LEU A 66 -5.42 10.25 -2.15
N ILE A 67 -5.33 9.23 -2.98
CA ILE A 67 -4.18 8.33 -2.98
C ILE A 67 -3.53 8.38 -4.35
N ARG A 68 -2.22 8.66 -4.36
CA ARG A 68 -1.42 8.58 -5.57
C ARG A 68 -0.59 7.31 -5.52
N PHE A 69 -0.66 6.51 -6.56
CA PHE A 69 0.14 5.30 -6.71
C PHE A 69 1.28 5.55 -7.69
N SER A 70 2.45 4.99 -7.40
CA SER A 70 3.57 5.01 -8.34
C SER A 70 3.19 4.28 -9.63
N PRO A 71 3.79 4.66 -10.78
CA PRO A 71 3.51 3.95 -12.03
C PRO A 71 4.06 2.53 -11.99
N ALA A 72 3.49 1.66 -12.82
CA ALA A 72 4.01 0.31 -12.99
C ALA A 72 5.47 0.39 -13.44
N ASN A 73 6.31 -0.49 -12.90
CA ASN A 73 7.75 -0.49 -13.18
C ASN A 73 8.30 -1.91 -13.00
N PRO A 74 9.50 -2.19 -13.53
CA PRO A 74 10.09 -3.52 -13.42
C PRO A 74 10.86 -3.76 -12.12
N TYR A 75 10.83 -2.79 -11.17
CA TYR A 75 11.69 -2.82 -9.98
C TYR A 75 10.97 -3.26 -8.72
N GLY A 76 9.67 -3.59 -8.80
CA GLY A 76 8.89 -3.98 -7.64
C GLY A 76 8.54 -2.81 -6.71
N VAL A 77 8.52 -1.59 -7.21
CA VAL A 77 8.18 -0.41 -6.42
C VAL A 77 6.68 -0.16 -6.55
N ALA A 78 5.96 -0.25 -5.42
CA ALA A 78 4.53 -0.02 -5.36
C ALA A 78 4.20 1.07 -4.33
N ASP A 79 5.06 2.06 -4.24
CA ASP A 79 4.92 3.17 -3.30
C ASP A 79 3.62 3.92 -3.53
N HIS A 80 3.06 4.47 -2.46
CA HIS A 80 1.90 5.33 -2.58
C HIS A 80 1.95 6.46 -1.57
N TRP A 81 1.15 7.48 -1.83
CA TRP A 81 1.05 8.69 -1.01
C TRP A 81 -0.40 8.92 -0.69
N VAL A 82 -0.72 9.11 0.58
CA VAL A 82 -2.09 9.32 1.05
C VAL A 82 -2.23 10.75 1.49
N GLN A 83 -3.10 11.51 0.82
CA GLN A 83 -3.39 12.89 1.22
C GLN A 83 -4.65 12.90 2.07
N LEU A 84 -4.49 13.36 3.31
CA LEU A 84 -5.58 13.44 4.27
C LEU A 84 -6.44 14.70 4.01
N ALA A 85 -7.61 14.75 4.63
CA ALA A 85 -8.53 15.88 4.48
C ALA A 85 -7.92 17.21 4.91
N ASN A 86 -6.98 17.19 5.86
CA ASN A 86 -6.28 18.41 6.31
C ASN A 86 -5.13 18.82 5.40
N GLY A 87 -4.91 18.11 4.29
CA GLY A 87 -3.86 18.43 3.33
C GLY A 87 -2.52 17.77 3.59
N SER A 88 -2.32 17.14 4.76
CA SER A 88 -1.06 16.44 5.02
C SER A 88 -0.94 15.20 4.16
N ILE A 89 0.29 14.87 3.76
CA ILE A 89 0.58 13.76 2.87
C ILE A 89 1.43 12.74 3.62
N ILE A 90 0.97 11.49 3.61
CA ILE A 90 1.69 10.36 4.21
C ILE A 90 2.31 9.56 3.08
N TYR A 91 3.64 9.45 3.12
CA TYR A 91 4.37 8.60 2.17
C TYR A 91 4.42 7.17 2.72
N VAL A 92 4.07 6.21 1.88
CA VAL A 92 4.07 4.78 2.24
C VAL A 92 4.91 4.03 1.21
N PRO A 93 6.21 3.80 1.50
CA PRO A 93 7.02 2.92 0.64
C PRO A 93 6.52 1.48 0.73
N LEU A 94 6.31 0.87 -0.42
CA LEU A 94 5.89 -0.53 -0.52
C LEU A 94 6.71 -1.17 -1.64
N ARG A 95 7.47 -2.20 -1.29
CA ARG A 95 8.47 -2.78 -2.19
C ARG A 95 8.37 -4.28 -2.20
N VAL A 96 8.68 -4.87 -3.35
CA VAL A 96 8.72 -6.32 -3.54
C VAL A 96 10.10 -6.69 -4.08
N VAL A 97 10.75 -7.65 -3.45
CA VAL A 97 12.04 -8.17 -3.92
C VAL A 97 11.98 -9.68 -4.06
N ALA A 98 12.71 -10.22 -5.02
CA ALA A 98 12.75 -11.66 -5.24
C ALA A 98 13.39 -12.39 -4.05
N ASN A 99 12.84 -13.55 -3.72
CA ASN A 99 13.38 -14.44 -2.69
C ASN A 99 13.15 -15.87 -3.16
N GLY A 100 14.18 -16.50 -3.74
CA GLY A 100 14.01 -17.80 -4.34
C GLY A 100 12.95 -17.76 -5.44
N ASP A 101 12.00 -18.68 -5.39
CA ASP A 101 10.87 -18.71 -6.32
C ASP A 101 9.72 -17.80 -5.89
N GLY A 102 9.81 -17.24 -4.70
CA GLY A 102 8.84 -16.32 -4.15
C GLY A 102 9.41 -14.91 -4.04
N CYS A 103 8.87 -14.15 -3.11
CA CYS A 103 9.31 -12.77 -2.90
C CYS A 103 9.08 -12.33 -1.46
N GLU A 104 9.71 -11.20 -1.11
CA GLU A 104 9.45 -10.48 0.15
C GLU A 104 8.75 -9.18 -0.18
N VAL A 105 7.66 -8.91 0.55
CA VAL A 105 6.94 -7.63 0.48
C VAL A 105 7.30 -6.84 1.71
N SER A 106 7.74 -5.61 1.52
CA SER A 106 8.15 -4.71 2.61
C SER A 106 7.36 -3.41 2.55
N LEU A 107 6.81 -3.01 3.68
CA LEU A 107 6.15 -1.71 3.82
C LEU A 107 6.86 -0.93 4.92
N THR A 108 7.25 0.31 4.63
CA THR A 108 7.84 1.18 5.63
C THR A 108 6.75 2.09 6.20
N LEU A 109 6.56 2.00 7.51
CA LEU A 109 5.59 2.83 8.23
C LEU A 109 6.34 3.91 8.98
N PHE A 110 6.07 5.18 8.65
CA PHE A 110 6.64 6.32 9.36
C PHE A 110 5.67 6.81 10.43
N ARG A 111 6.20 7.08 11.62
CA ARG A 111 5.41 7.70 12.67
C ARG A 111 5.15 9.15 12.32
N GLN A 112 3.88 9.53 12.26
CA GLN A 112 3.49 10.90 11.98
C GLN A 112 3.70 11.80 13.21
N PRO A 113 3.93 13.12 13.00
CA PRO A 113 4.31 14.02 14.12
C PRO A 113 3.29 14.08 15.26
N ASP A 114 2.01 13.90 14.96
CA ASP A 114 0.92 13.98 15.96
C ASP A 114 0.52 12.61 16.51
N MET A 115 1.30 11.57 16.20
CA MET A 115 0.98 10.19 16.57
C MET A 115 1.85 9.77 17.76
N ASP A 116 1.22 9.24 18.82
CA ASP A 116 1.97 8.71 19.95
C ASP A 116 2.46 7.28 19.67
N GLU A 117 3.24 6.74 20.62
CA GLU A 117 3.83 5.40 20.46
C GLU A 117 2.75 4.31 20.40
N ALA A 118 1.69 4.44 21.17
CA ALA A 118 0.61 3.45 21.20
C ALA A 118 -0.10 3.41 19.85
N ARG A 119 -0.37 4.55 19.24
CA ARG A 119 -0.99 4.64 17.93
C ARG A 119 -0.06 4.09 16.86
N PHE A 120 1.24 4.41 16.93
CA PHE A 120 2.22 3.90 15.98
C PHE A 120 2.30 2.37 16.04
N ALA A 121 2.34 1.81 17.24
CA ALA A 121 2.34 0.35 17.41
C ALA A 121 1.07 -0.29 16.86
N ALA A 122 -0.09 0.31 17.13
CA ALA A 122 -1.37 -0.18 16.63
C ALA A 122 -1.44 -0.15 15.10
N ASP A 123 -0.93 0.92 14.49
CA ASP A 123 -0.87 1.03 13.04
C ASP A 123 0.04 -0.03 12.42
N GLY A 124 1.16 -0.33 13.07
CA GLY A 124 2.04 -1.41 12.63
C GLY A 124 1.37 -2.78 12.67
N ASP A 125 0.61 -3.06 13.73
CA ASP A 125 -0.14 -4.31 13.84
C ASP A 125 -1.22 -4.40 12.75
N TRP A 126 -1.89 -3.28 12.46
CA TRP A 126 -2.88 -3.20 11.40
C TRP A 126 -2.26 -3.49 10.03
N VAL A 127 -1.12 -2.86 9.73
CA VAL A 127 -0.40 -3.09 8.48
C VAL A 127 0.01 -4.54 8.34
N MET A 128 0.50 -5.16 9.42
CA MET A 128 0.87 -6.58 9.36
C MET A 128 -0.33 -7.46 9.06
N ARG A 129 -1.50 -7.17 9.63
CA ARG A 129 -2.72 -7.91 9.30
C ARG A 129 -3.09 -7.74 7.83
N ASP A 130 -2.90 -6.54 7.28
CA ASP A 130 -3.16 -6.29 5.85
C ASP A 130 -2.18 -7.05 4.96
N LEU A 131 -0.90 -7.10 5.32
CA LEU A 131 0.09 -7.89 4.58
C LEU A 131 -0.24 -9.38 4.64
N GLN A 132 -0.72 -9.88 5.78
CA GLN A 132 -1.17 -11.26 5.89
C GLN A 132 -2.40 -11.53 5.01
N ALA A 133 -3.31 -10.55 4.90
CA ALA A 133 -4.45 -10.65 4.00
C ALA A 133 -4.00 -10.69 2.54
N LEU A 134 -3.03 -9.88 2.19
CA LEU A 134 -2.42 -9.90 0.86
C LEU A 134 -1.85 -11.27 0.54
N ARG A 135 -1.09 -11.85 1.46
CA ARG A 135 -0.53 -13.20 1.28
C ARG A 135 -1.63 -14.22 1.06
N ARG A 136 -2.68 -14.18 1.87
CA ARG A 136 -3.80 -15.14 1.72
C ARG A 136 -4.48 -14.99 0.37
N LEU A 137 -4.67 -13.76 -0.11
CA LEU A 137 -5.24 -13.53 -1.45
C LEU A 137 -4.40 -14.17 -2.54
N LEU A 138 -3.09 -13.98 -2.46
CA LEU A 138 -2.20 -14.43 -3.53
C LEU A 138 -1.92 -15.92 -3.47
N GLU A 139 -1.76 -16.48 -2.27
CA GLU A 139 -1.47 -17.91 -2.08
C GLU A 139 -2.76 -18.74 -1.97
N GLY A 140 -3.74 -18.21 -1.26
CA GLY A 140 -4.98 -18.94 -0.99
C GLY A 140 -5.86 -19.12 -2.20
N ASP A 141 -5.85 -18.17 -3.13
CA ASP A 141 -6.64 -18.27 -4.37
C ASP A 141 -6.28 -19.50 -5.18
N GLN A 142 -5.08 -20.04 -4.98
CA GLN A 142 -4.62 -21.24 -5.67
C GLN A 142 -5.27 -22.52 -5.13
N SER A 143 -5.79 -22.47 -3.93
CA SER A 143 -6.42 -23.64 -3.31
C SER A 143 -7.88 -23.80 -3.69
N ALA A 144 -8.44 -22.81 -4.33
CA ALA A 144 -9.85 -22.83 -4.73
C ALA A 144 -10.11 -23.75 -5.93
#